data_7691c2d1428dace2c8199bc203975556
#
_entry.id   7691c2d1428dace2c8199bc203975556
#
_cell.length_a   1.000
_cell.length_b   1.000
_cell.length_c   1.000
_cell.angle_alpha   90.00
_cell.angle_beta   90.00
_cell.angle_gamma   90.00
#
_symmetry.space_group_name_H-M   'P 1'
#
loop_
_entity.id
_entity.type
_entity.pdbx_description
1 polymer ?
#
loop_
_entity_poly.entity_id
_entity_poly.type
_entity_poly.pdbx_seq_one_letter_code
_entity_poly.pdbx_strand_id
1 'polypeptide(L)'
;DLTFSSNSLITSDHILDIINIIHDHRFKINEKKLRLQTSNQKQSVTGLTVNDKVNVDRKLLKKVRAMLHDLNTNGLDIATKRHFNLKTETSYELKGKFIYRLEGYINFIGQIRGKYDMLYMKQKQTFDEFFERKLVE
;
A
#
# COMPACT_ATOMS: atom_id res chain seq x y z
N ASP A 1 -11.90 -6.21 -12.22
CA ASP A 1 -12.52 -6.31 -10.88
C ASP A 1 -13.72 -5.36 -10.83
N LEU A 2 -14.83 -5.83 -10.25
CA LEU A 2 -16.03 -5.03 -9.99
C LEU A 2 -16.18 -4.86 -8.48
N THR A 3 -16.58 -3.66 -8.06
CA THR A 3 -16.86 -3.36 -6.64
C THR A 3 -18.16 -2.58 -6.57
N PHE A 4 -19.05 -3.03 -5.70
CA PHE A 4 -20.34 -2.40 -5.42
C PHE A 4 -20.35 -1.94 -3.96
N SER A 5 -21.00 -0.82 -3.69
CA SER A 5 -21.21 -0.31 -2.33
C SER A 5 -22.65 0.15 -2.15
N SER A 6 -23.15 0.02 -0.92
CA SER A 6 -24.49 0.48 -0.56
C SER A 6 -24.46 0.98 0.90
N ASN A 7 -25.28 1.98 1.21
CA ASN A 7 -25.53 2.44 2.57
C ASN A 7 -26.59 1.57 3.29
N SER A 8 -27.29 0.71 2.55
CA SER A 8 -28.24 -0.27 3.06
C SER A 8 -27.63 -1.68 3.01
N LEU A 9 -28.26 -2.62 3.72
CA LEU A 9 -27.86 -4.03 3.70
C LEU A 9 -27.94 -4.59 2.28
N ILE A 10 -26.85 -5.16 1.79
CA ILE A 10 -26.84 -5.93 0.55
C ILE A 10 -27.36 -7.33 0.87
N THR A 11 -28.52 -7.67 0.33
CA THR A 11 -29.18 -8.97 0.54
C THR A 11 -28.67 -10.01 -0.45
N SER A 12 -29.03 -11.28 -0.21
CA SER A 12 -28.73 -12.37 -1.15
C SER A 12 -29.34 -12.14 -2.53
N ASP A 13 -30.54 -11.52 -2.60
CA ASP A 13 -31.21 -11.21 -3.86
C ASP A 13 -30.43 -10.20 -4.68
N HIS A 14 -29.91 -9.12 -4.03
CA HIS A 14 -29.04 -8.16 -4.72
C HIS A 14 -27.77 -8.82 -5.29
N ILE A 15 -27.21 -9.80 -4.56
CA ILE A 15 -26.03 -10.53 -5.02
C ILE A 15 -26.39 -11.41 -6.23
N LEU A 16 -27.53 -12.09 -6.19
CA LEU A 16 -28.03 -12.92 -7.30
C LEU A 16 -28.29 -12.08 -8.55
N ASP A 17 -28.91 -10.92 -8.41
CA ASP A 17 -29.17 -10.00 -9.53
C ASP A 17 -27.86 -9.55 -10.19
N ILE A 18 -26.85 -9.18 -9.39
CA ILE A 18 -25.53 -8.80 -9.90
C ILE A 18 -24.87 -9.98 -10.63
N ILE A 19 -24.96 -11.18 -10.07
CA ILE A 19 -24.43 -12.41 -10.69
C ILE A 19 -25.09 -12.66 -12.04
N ASN A 20 -26.42 -12.57 -12.12
CA ASN A 20 -27.18 -12.78 -13.34
C ASN A 20 -26.78 -11.76 -14.42
N ILE A 21 -26.71 -10.47 -14.08
CA ILE A 21 -26.26 -9.42 -15.00
C ILE A 21 -24.86 -9.71 -15.55
N ILE A 22 -23.95 -10.14 -14.71
CA ILE A 22 -22.56 -10.47 -15.11
C ILE A 22 -22.57 -11.67 -16.08
N HIS A 23 -23.40 -12.69 -15.83
CA HIS A 23 -23.52 -13.87 -16.69
C HIS A 23 -24.19 -13.53 -18.03
N ASP A 24 -25.21 -12.67 -18.05
CA ASP A 24 -25.87 -12.21 -19.28
C ASP A 24 -24.88 -11.49 -20.21
N HIS A 25 -23.91 -10.80 -19.65
CA HIS A 25 -22.80 -10.18 -20.38
C HIS A 25 -21.65 -11.16 -20.69
N ARG A 26 -21.87 -12.47 -20.54
CA ARG A 26 -20.91 -13.56 -20.84
C ARG A 26 -19.60 -13.53 -20.02
N PHE A 27 -19.60 -12.88 -18.85
CA PHE A 27 -18.48 -12.95 -17.93
C PHE A 27 -18.67 -14.10 -16.92
N LYS A 28 -17.54 -14.66 -16.47
CA LYS A 28 -17.52 -15.67 -15.42
C LYS A 28 -17.04 -15.06 -14.11
N ILE A 29 -17.78 -15.31 -13.05
CA ILE A 29 -17.40 -14.87 -11.70
C ILE A 29 -16.38 -15.84 -11.11
N ASN A 30 -15.35 -15.29 -10.49
CA ASN A 30 -14.43 -16.06 -9.66
C ASN A 30 -14.97 -16.10 -8.23
N GLU A 31 -15.70 -17.16 -7.88
CA GLU A 31 -16.31 -17.34 -6.55
C GLU A 31 -15.31 -17.22 -5.39
N LYS A 32 -14.06 -17.65 -5.59
CA LYS A 32 -13.00 -17.52 -4.57
C LYS A 32 -12.63 -16.06 -4.26
N LYS A 33 -12.96 -15.14 -5.16
CA LYS A 33 -12.73 -13.69 -5.02
C LYS A 33 -13.98 -12.92 -4.64
N LEU A 34 -15.17 -13.55 -4.67
CA LEU A 34 -16.40 -12.91 -4.24
C LEU A 34 -16.34 -12.65 -2.72
N ARG A 35 -16.52 -11.39 -2.33
CA ARG A 35 -16.46 -10.98 -0.93
C ARG A 35 -17.54 -9.98 -0.62
N LEU A 36 -18.29 -10.23 0.42
CA LEU A 36 -19.17 -9.26 1.06
C LEU A 36 -18.50 -8.75 2.34
N GLN A 37 -18.38 -7.44 2.47
CA GLN A 37 -17.74 -6.80 3.63
C GLN A 37 -18.71 -5.78 4.22
N THR A 38 -19.00 -5.91 5.49
CA THR A 38 -19.85 -4.98 6.24
C THR A 38 -19.01 -3.89 6.92
N SER A 39 -19.66 -2.80 7.38
CA SER A 39 -18.98 -1.68 8.07
C SER A 39 -18.22 -2.10 9.33
N ASN A 40 -18.65 -3.20 9.99
CA ASN A 40 -18.00 -3.72 11.20
C ASN A 40 -16.69 -4.47 10.90
N GLN A 41 -16.35 -4.67 9.62
CA GLN A 41 -15.15 -5.34 9.17
C GLN A 41 -14.26 -4.38 8.42
N LYS A 42 -12.98 -4.77 8.24
CA LYS A 42 -12.08 -4.02 7.36
C LYS A 42 -12.59 -4.15 5.93
N GLN A 43 -13.07 -3.06 5.37
CA GLN A 43 -13.44 -2.96 3.97
C GLN A 43 -12.20 -2.58 3.15
N SER A 44 -11.90 -3.38 2.13
CA SER A 44 -10.70 -3.21 1.30
C SER A 44 -11.04 -3.32 -0.18
N VAL A 45 -10.68 -2.29 -0.94
CA VAL A 45 -10.85 -2.20 -2.39
C VAL A 45 -9.51 -1.88 -3.03
N THR A 46 -9.08 -2.69 -3.99
CA THR A 46 -7.80 -2.52 -4.72
C THR A 46 -6.58 -2.27 -3.80
N GLY A 47 -6.57 -2.90 -2.62
CA GLY A 47 -5.48 -2.75 -1.63
C GLY A 47 -5.60 -1.55 -0.71
N LEU A 48 -6.61 -0.70 -0.88
CA LEU A 48 -6.91 0.41 0.01
C LEU A 48 -7.96 0.01 1.05
N THR A 49 -7.87 0.57 2.25
CA THR A 49 -8.93 0.49 3.26
C THR A 49 -9.92 1.63 3.02
N VAL A 50 -11.22 1.32 2.95
CA VAL A 50 -12.28 2.26 2.53
C VAL A 50 -13.42 2.38 3.55
N ASN A 51 -13.19 2.09 4.83
CA ASN A 51 -14.21 2.26 5.87
C ASN A 51 -14.67 3.73 5.97
N ASP A 52 -14.24 4.47 6.99
CA ASP A 52 -14.64 5.88 7.17
C ASP A 52 -13.87 6.83 6.25
N LYS A 53 -12.57 6.56 6.07
CA LYS A 53 -11.67 7.31 5.18
C LYS A 53 -10.84 6.37 4.36
N VAL A 54 -10.62 6.73 3.11
CA VAL A 54 -9.68 6.01 2.25
C VAL A 54 -8.29 6.07 2.88
N ASN A 55 -7.68 4.92 3.05
CA ASN A 55 -6.37 4.79 3.70
C ASN A 55 -5.55 3.66 3.06
N VAL A 56 -4.25 3.74 3.24
CA VAL A 56 -3.34 2.67 2.85
C VAL A 56 -3.36 1.54 3.88
N ASP A 57 -3.02 0.31 3.45
CA ASP A 57 -2.95 -0.83 4.37
C ASP A 57 -1.89 -0.60 5.46
N ARG A 58 -2.20 -1.02 6.69
CA ARG A 58 -1.28 -0.98 7.83
C ARG A 58 0.05 -1.71 7.55
N LYS A 59 0.02 -2.77 6.73
CA LYS A 59 1.22 -3.51 6.33
C LYS A 59 2.18 -2.61 5.55
N LEU A 60 1.65 -1.78 4.63
CA LEU A 60 2.47 -0.84 3.89
C LEU A 60 3.09 0.22 4.82
N LEU A 61 2.31 0.79 5.74
CA LEU A 61 2.82 1.76 6.71
C LEU A 61 3.94 1.18 7.59
N LYS A 62 3.77 -0.07 8.06
CA LYS A 62 4.80 -0.78 8.84
C LYS A 62 6.05 -1.02 8.00
N LYS A 63 5.88 -1.44 6.75
CA LYS A 63 6.99 -1.67 5.81
C LYS A 63 7.79 -0.41 5.56
N VAL A 64 7.14 0.71 5.26
CA VAL A 64 7.82 2.00 5.03
C VAL A 64 8.59 2.45 6.27
N ARG A 65 8.00 2.33 7.47
CA ARG A 65 8.69 2.64 8.73
C ARG A 65 9.93 1.78 8.92
N ALA A 66 9.86 0.48 8.66
CA ALA A 66 11.00 -0.42 8.78
C ALA A 66 12.10 -0.07 7.76
N MET A 67 11.72 0.23 6.52
CA MET A 67 12.67 0.65 5.47
C MET A 67 13.37 1.97 5.83
N LEU A 68 12.63 2.97 6.31
CA LEU A 68 13.19 4.25 6.77
C LEU A 68 14.11 4.07 7.99
N HIS A 69 13.69 3.25 8.94
CA HIS A 69 14.52 2.95 10.12
C HIS A 69 15.85 2.29 9.73
N ASP A 70 15.78 1.23 8.92
CA ASP A 70 16.99 0.54 8.46
C ASP A 70 17.90 1.46 7.65
N LEU A 71 17.32 2.30 6.77
CA LEU A 71 18.07 3.26 5.97
C LEU A 71 18.85 4.26 6.85
N ASN A 72 18.19 4.82 7.87
CA ASN A 72 18.78 5.85 8.72
C ASN A 72 19.71 5.29 9.80
N THR A 73 19.47 4.06 10.27
CA THR A 73 20.26 3.46 11.37
C THR A 73 21.40 2.59 10.84
N ASN A 74 21.15 1.80 9.81
CA ASN A 74 22.10 0.78 9.33
C ASN A 74 22.73 1.16 7.97
N GLY A 75 22.28 2.24 7.35
CA GLY A 75 22.76 2.69 6.04
C GLY A 75 22.14 1.91 4.86
N LEU A 76 22.38 2.45 3.67
CA LEU A 76 21.72 2.00 2.42
C LEU A 76 22.06 0.55 2.07
N ASP A 77 23.27 0.10 2.32
CA ASP A 77 23.72 -1.25 1.98
C ASP A 77 22.96 -2.32 2.77
N ILE A 78 22.94 -2.18 4.09
CA ILE A 78 22.26 -3.11 5.00
C ILE A 78 20.74 -3.06 4.79
N ALA A 79 20.18 -1.86 4.64
CA ALA A 79 18.76 -1.69 4.34
C ALA A 79 18.38 -2.42 3.05
N THR A 80 19.16 -2.26 1.96
CA THR A 80 18.91 -2.95 0.69
C THR A 80 18.97 -4.47 0.87
N LYS A 81 20.01 -4.99 1.53
CA LYS A 81 20.14 -6.43 1.80
C LYS A 81 18.93 -7.01 2.52
N ARG A 82 18.51 -6.38 3.61
CA ARG A 82 17.38 -6.86 4.43
C ARG A 82 16.06 -6.85 3.67
N HIS A 83 15.75 -5.74 3.01
CA HIS A 83 14.44 -5.57 2.36
C HIS A 83 14.31 -6.29 1.01
N PHE A 84 15.41 -6.72 0.42
CA PHE A 84 15.42 -7.58 -0.78
C PHE A 84 15.80 -9.04 -0.48
N ASN A 85 16.02 -9.41 0.79
CA ASN A 85 16.44 -10.73 1.24
C ASN A 85 17.70 -11.23 0.50
N LEU A 86 18.69 -10.36 0.32
CA LEU A 86 19.91 -10.67 -0.40
C LEU A 86 20.90 -11.39 0.52
N LYS A 87 21.51 -12.47 0.03
CA LYS A 87 22.59 -13.20 0.71
C LYS A 87 23.97 -12.72 0.29
N THR A 88 24.07 -11.98 -0.81
CA THR A 88 25.32 -11.47 -1.38
C THR A 88 25.47 -9.95 -1.18
N GLU A 89 26.55 -9.39 -1.68
CA GLU A 89 26.74 -7.94 -1.68
C GLU A 89 25.71 -7.22 -2.56
N THR A 90 25.43 -5.96 -2.21
CA THR A 90 24.46 -5.15 -2.95
C THR A 90 25.15 -4.41 -4.09
N SER A 91 24.63 -4.53 -5.30
CA SER A 91 25.05 -3.69 -6.41
C SER A 91 24.49 -2.26 -6.29
N TYR A 92 25.14 -1.32 -7.00
CA TYR A 92 24.64 0.06 -7.09
C TYR A 92 23.20 0.13 -7.64
N GLU A 93 22.89 -0.71 -8.62
CA GLU A 93 21.55 -0.81 -9.19
C GLU A 93 20.48 -1.22 -8.15
N LEU A 94 20.79 -2.20 -7.29
CA LEU A 94 19.88 -2.65 -6.25
C LEU A 94 19.66 -1.60 -5.17
N LYS A 95 20.68 -0.84 -4.83
CA LYS A 95 20.58 0.32 -3.93
C LYS A 95 19.65 1.39 -4.52
N GLY A 96 19.81 1.70 -5.80
CA GLY A 96 18.91 2.60 -6.53
C GLY A 96 17.46 2.09 -6.52
N LYS A 97 17.24 0.82 -6.84
CA LYS A 97 15.91 0.20 -6.79
C LYS A 97 15.26 0.26 -5.40
N PHE A 98 16.06 0.13 -4.34
CA PHE A 98 15.56 0.26 -2.96
C PHE A 98 15.05 1.68 -2.70
N ILE A 99 15.84 2.70 -3.04
CA ILE A 99 15.47 4.11 -2.87
C ILE A 99 14.20 4.46 -3.66
N TYR A 100 14.16 4.14 -4.96
CA TYR A 100 12.97 4.40 -5.80
C TYR A 100 11.71 3.70 -5.26
N ARG A 101 11.85 2.48 -4.75
CA ARG A 101 10.73 1.74 -4.17
C ARG A 101 10.24 2.39 -2.88
N LEU A 102 11.15 2.81 -2.01
CA LEU A 102 10.81 3.47 -0.75
C LEU A 102 10.13 4.82 -1.01
N GLU A 103 10.71 5.63 -1.90
CA GLU A 103 10.13 6.90 -2.32
C GLU A 103 8.73 6.72 -2.95
N GLY A 104 8.58 5.73 -3.83
CA GLY A 104 7.29 5.40 -4.44
C GLY A 104 6.23 5.04 -3.40
N TYR A 105 6.58 4.29 -2.35
CA TYR A 105 5.65 3.98 -1.26
C TYR A 105 5.28 5.23 -0.44
N ILE A 106 6.24 6.12 -0.14
CA ILE A 106 5.98 7.37 0.57
C ILE A 106 5.04 8.25 -0.25
N ASN A 107 5.34 8.44 -1.54
CA ASN A 107 4.53 9.24 -2.44
C ASN A 107 3.10 8.67 -2.58
N PHE A 108 2.96 7.35 -2.68
CA PHE A 108 1.66 6.69 -2.70
C PHE A 108 0.86 6.95 -1.41
N ILE A 109 1.51 6.90 -0.24
CA ILE A 109 0.88 7.27 1.03
C ILE A 109 0.39 8.72 0.99
N GLY A 110 1.21 9.64 0.48
CA GLY A 110 0.84 11.05 0.34
C GLY A 110 -0.33 11.29 -0.63
N GLN A 111 -0.42 10.51 -1.73
CA GLN A 111 -1.56 10.58 -2.65
C GLN A 111 -2.87 10.15 -1.98
N ILE A 112 -2.84 9.10 -1.17
CA ILE A 112 -4.05 8.55 -0.53
C ILE A 112 -4.46 9.35 0.71
N ARG A 113 -3.52 9.76 1.55
CA ARG A 113 -3.80 10.42 2.83
C ARG A 113 -3.79 11.95 2.74
N GLY A 114 -3.23 12.49 1.67
CA GLY A 114 -3.04 13.91 1.47
C GLY A 114 -1.62 14.39 1.84
N LYS A 115 -1.18 15.44 1.15
CA LYS A 115 0.17 16.02 1.31
C LYS A 115 0.40 16.66 2.69
N TYR A 116 -0.66 17.04 3.39
CA TYR A 116 -0.61 17.63 4.74
C TYR A 116 -0.86 16.63 5.86
N ASP A 117 -0.98 15.33 5.54
CA ASP A 117 -1.11 14.29 6.56
C ASP A 117 0.19 14.19 7.36
N MET A 118 0.09 14.27 8.67
CA MET A 118 1.25 14.28 9.58
C MET A 118 2.14 13.04 9.42
N LEU A 119 1.54 11.87 9.15
CA LEU A 119 2.30 10.64 8.98
C LEU A 119 3.09 10.68 7.66
N TYR A 120 2.47 11.15 6.58
CA TYR A 120 3.15 11.34 5.31
C TYR A 120 4.30 12.34 5.45
N MET A 121 4.03 13.52 6.02
CA MET A 121 5.03 14.58 6.21
C MET A 121 6.23 14.08 7.00
N LYS A 122 5.99 13.37 8.12
CA LYS A 122 7.06 12.79 8.92
C LYS A 122 7.90 11.77 8.14
N GLN A 123 7.26 10.89 7.36
CA GLN A 123 7.98 9.90 6.56
C GLN A 123 8.79 10.55 5.45
N LYS A 124 8.22 11.54 4.78
CA LYS A 124 8.89 12.29 3.72
C LYS A 124 10.10 13.06 4.27
N GLN A 125 9.93 13.78 5.37
CA GLN A 125 11.03 14.47 6.05
C GLN A 125 12.15 13.49 6.45
N THR A 126 11.82 12.37 7.07
CA THR A 126 12.83 11.35 7.47
C THR A 126 13.59 10.81 6.26
N PHE A 127 12.94 10.67 5.12
CA PHE A 127 13.55 10.25 3.87
C PHE A 127 14.50 11.32 3.31
N ASP A 128 14.05 12.57 3.25
CA ASP A 128 14.83 13.68 2.70
C ASP A 128 16.08 13.98 3.56
N GLU A 129 15.97 13.97 4.88
CA GLU A 129 17.08 14.14 5.82
C GLU A 129 18.21 13.10 5.63
N PHE A 130 17.92 11.91 5.13
CA PHE A 130 18.93 10.92 4.82
C PHE A 130 19.85 11.39 3.69
N PHE A 131 19.29 12.03 2.66
CA PHE A 131 20.08 12.53 1.53
C PHE A 131 20.79 13.83 1.87
N GLU A 132 20.17 14.71 2.65
CA GLU A 132 20.80 15.96 3.10
C GLU A 132 22.06 15.67 3.91
N ARG A 133 22.02 14.70 4.82
CA ARG A 133 23.21 14.29 5.61
C ARG A 133 24.37 13.78 4.75
N LYS A 134 24.07 13.08 3.66
CA LYS A 134 25.09 12.56 2.72
C LYS A 134 25.68 13.59 1.77
N LEU A 135 25.09 14.75 1.64
CA LEU A 135 25.63 15.86 0.85
C LEU A 135 26.63 16.71 1.65
N VAL A 136 26.65 16.56 2.96
CA VAL A 136 27.51 17.33 3.91
C VAL A 136 28.76 16.53 4.33
N GLU A 137 28.76 15.20 4.11
CA GLU A 137 29.92 14.30 4.29
C GLU A 137 30.78 14.22 3.01
#